data_dbae4b79c0fae45b26e4d4b79bed9668
#
_entry.id   dbae4b79c0fae45b26e4d4b79bed9668
#
_cell.length_a   1.000
_cell.length_b   1.000
_cell.length_c   1.000
_cell.angle_alpha   90.00
_cell.angle_beta   90.00
_cell.angle_gamma   90.00
#
_symmetry.space_group_name_H-M   'P 1'
#
loop_
_entity.id
_entity.type
_entity.pdbx_description
1 polymer ?
#
loop_
_entity_poly.entity_id
_entity_poly.type
_entity_poly.pdbx_seq_one_letter_code
_entity_poly.pdbx_strand_id
1 'polypeptide(L)'
;MLELLVVILIIGLLTGIVAPRFMGQVSRSEVTTAKAQMDALDKALQSYRIDTGRFPNSSQGLKALVTQPPDEPRWRGPYLQGEVPLDPWGSAYQYRAPGNNGKDFELMSYGKDRAAGGSGDDADLVR
;
A
#
# COMPACT_ATOMS: atom_id res chain seq x y z
N MET A 1 -29.84 41.05 13.66
CA MET A 1 -30.35 39.69 13.91
C MET A 1 -30.56 38.90 12.64
N LEU A 2 -31.21 39.45 11.64
CA LEU A 2 -31.44 38.75 10.39
C LEU A 2 -30.14 38.47 9.65
N GLU A 3 -29.19 39.39 9.63
CA GLU A 3 -27.86 39.22 9.01
C GLU A 3 -27.10 38.07 9.62
N LEU A 4 -27.12 37.91 10.95
CA LEU A 4 -26.41 36.86 11.62
C LEU A 4 -26.95 35.47 11.27
N LEU A 5 -28.29 35.35 11.18
CA LEU A 5 -28.93 34.11 10.77
C LEU A 5 -28.56 33.69 9.36
N VAL A 6 -28.51 34.65 8.45
CA VAL A 6 -28.12 34.39 7.06
C VAL A 6 -26.66 33.92 6.97
N VAL A 7 -25.75 34.54 7.72
CA VAL A 7 -24.33 34.15 7.75
C VAL A 7 -24.17 32.72 8.26
N ILE A 8 -24.85 32.34 9.33
CA ILE A 8 -24.80 31.00 9.90
C ILE A 8 -25.34 29.99 8.87
N LEU A 9 -26.42 30.32 8.17
CA LEU A 9 -27.00 29.46 7.16
C LEU A 9 -26.02 29.20 6.01
N ILE A 10 -25.35 30.25 5.52
CA ILE A 10 -24.35 30.13 4.43
C ILE A 10 -23.17 29.26 4.88
N ILE A 11 -22.64 29.47 6.06
CA ILE A 11 -21.55 28.67 6.60
C ILE A 11 -21.95 27.20 6.72
N GLY A 12 -23.16 26.92 7.19
CA GLY A 12 -23.66 25.56 7.30
C GLY A 12 -23.77 24.86 5.95
N LEU A 13 -24.26 25.56 4.94
CA LEU A 13 -24.35 25.01 3.58
C LEU A 13 -22.98 24.72 2.99
N LEU A 14 -22.03 25.63 3.15
CA LEU A 14 -20.66 25.43 2.63
C LEU A 14 -19.98 24.25 3.32
N THR A 15 -20.12 24.12 4.63
CA THR A 15 -19.55 23.00 5.40
C THR A 15 -20.08 21.67 4.89
N GLY A 16 -21.40 21.59 4.62
CA GLY A 16 -22.02 20.36 4.11
C GLY A 16 -21.52 19.95 2.74
N ILE A 17 -21.15 20.92 1.90
CA ILE A 17 -20.63 20.64 0.55
C ILE A 17 -19.17 20.22 0.59
N VAL A 18 -18.34 20.86 1.42
CA VAL A 18 -16.90 20.64 1.47
C VAL A 18 -16.55 19.27 2.08
N ALA A 19 -17.25 18.86 3.12
CA ALA A 19 -16.96 17.62 3.84
C ALA A 19 -16.93 16.36 2.94
N PRO A 20 -17.93 16.12 2.07
CA PRO A 20 -17.91 14.94 1.18
C PRO A 20 -16.72 14.94 0.21
N ARG A 21 -16.32 16.10 -0.30
CA ARG A 21 -15.16 16.21 -1.21
C ARG A 21 -13.86 15.90 -0.49
N PHE A 22 -13.74 16.37 0.75
CA PHE A 22 -12.55 16.09 1.56
C PHE A 22 -12.38 14.59 1.80
N MET A 23 -13.45 13.88 2.14
CA MET A 23 -13.41 12.43 2.36
C MET A 23 -13.00 11.68 1.10
N GLY A 24 -13.47 12.09 -0.07
CA GLY A 24 -13.06 11.50 -1.33
C GLY A 24 -11.57 11.69 -1.63
N GLN A 25 -11.01 12.85 -1.30
CA GLN A 25 -9.59 13.11 -1.47
C GLN A 25 -8.74 12.27 -0.52
N VAL A 26 -9.17 12.06 0.72
CA VAL A 26 -8.47 11.21 1.68
C VAL A 26 -8.39 9.77 1.15
N SER A 27 -9.48 9.21 0.65
CA SER A 27 -9.48 7.87 0.07
C SER A 27 -8.53 7.74 -1.10
N ARG A 28 -8.49 8.73 -1.99
CA ARG A 28 -7.56 8.74 -3.12
C ARG A 28 -6.11 8.82 -2.67
N SER A 29 -5.82 9.62 -1.63
CA SER A 29 -4.48 9.74 -1.08
C SER A 29 -4.00 8.42 -0.50
N GLU A 30 -4.86 7.68 0.18
CA GLU A 30 -4.52 6.37 0.74
C GLU A 30 -4.17 5.37 -0.37
N VAL A 31 -4.96 5.32 -1.44
CA VAL A 31 -4.68 4.45 -2.59
C VAL A 31 -3.37 4.85 -3.26
N THR A 32 -3.13 6.15 -3.45
CA THR A 32 -1.90 6.65 -4.05
C THR A 32 -0.68 6.29 -3.19
N THR A 33 -0.81 6.43 -1.87
CA THR A 33 0.25 6.06 -0.94
C THR A 33 0.54 4.55 -1.02
N ALA A 34 -0.50 3.72 -1.05
CA ALA A 34 -0.33 2.27 -1.18
C ALA A 34 0.40 1.91 -2.47
N LYS A 35 0.02 2.51 -3.59
CA LYS A 35 0.69 2.27 -4.86
C LYS A 35 2.15 2.69 -4.84
N ALA A 36 2.47 3.82 -4.21
CA ALA A 36 3.84 4.29 -4.06
C ALA A 36 4.66 3.34 -3.18
N GLN A 37 4.09 2.84 -2.09
CA GLN A 37 4.75 1.87 -1.23
C GLN A 37 4.97 0.54 -1.96
N MET A 38 3.99 0.07 -2.72
CA MET A 38 4.12 -1.15 -3.52
C MET A 38 5.19 -0.99 -4.59
N ASP A 39 5.31 0.18 -5.21
CA ASP A 39 6.36 0.48 -6.17
C ASP A 39 7.75 0.44 -5.51
N ALA A 40 7.87 1.01 -4.31
CA ALA A 40 9.12 0.97 -3.55
C ALA A 40 9.49 -0.47 -3.16
N LEU A 41 8.51 -1.29 -2.77
CA LEU A 41 8.73 -2.70 -2.48
C LEU A 41 9.16 -3.46 -3.73
N ASP A 42 8.55 -3.18 -4.87
CA ASP A 42 8.92 -3.77 -6.15
C ASP A 42 10.38 -3.48 -6.49
N LYS A 43 10.80 -2.23 -6.35
CA LYS A 43 12.19 -1.83 -6.59
C LYS A 43 13.16 -2.52 -5.64
N ALA A 44 12.77 -2.65 -4.37
CA ALA A 44 13.58 -3.38 -3.40
C ALA A 44 13.70 -4.86 -3.76
N LEU A 45 12.61 -5.46 -4.23
CA LEU A 45 12.61 -6.85 -4.72
C LEU A 45 13.52 -7.02 -5.93
N GLN A 46 13.54 -6.06 -6.86
CA GLN A 46 14.45 -6.07 -7.99
C GLN A 46 15.91 -6.02 -7.54
N SER A 47 16.22 -5.16 -6.56
CA SER A 47 17.56 -5.07 -5.99
C SER A 47 17.97 -6.38 -5.31
N TYR A 48 17.07 -7.00 -4.58
CA TYR A 48 17.28 -8.31 -3.97
C TYR A 48 17.66 -9.36 -5.04
N ARG A 49 16.90 -9.38 -6.13
CA ARG A 49 17.15 -10.30 -7.24
C ARG A 49 18.51 -10.06 -7.88
N ILE A 50 18.92 -8.80 -8.03
CA ILE A 50 20.23 -8.46 -8.61
C ILE A 50 21.37 -9.05 -7.77
N ASP A 51 21.26 -8.98 -6.46
CA ASP A 51 22.30 -9.48 -5.55
C ASP A 51 22.27 -11.00 -5.38
N THR A 52 21.08 -11.59 -5.24
CA THR A 52 20.92 -13.02 -4.93
C THR A 52 20.62 -13.89 -6.15
N GLY A 53 20.23 -13.28 -7.26
CA GLY A 53 19.87 -13.97 -8.50
C GLY A 53 18.42 -14.45 -8.57
N ARG A 54 17.63 -14.24 -7.54
CA ARG A 54 16.23 -14.66 -7.50
C ARG A 54 15.41 -13.76 -6.56
N PHE A 55 14.09 -13.78 -6.74
CA PHE A 55 13.18 -13.11 -5.81
C PHE A 55 13.02 -13.93 -4.53
N PRO A 56 12.68 -13.30 -3.39
CA PRO A 56 12.33 -14.06 -2.19
C PRO A 56 11.16 -15.00 -2.46
N ASN A 57 11.19 -16.20 -1.89
CA ASN A 57 10.04 -17.11 -1.99
C ASN A 57 8.95 -16.69 -1.01
N SER A 58 7.80 -17.37 -1.08
CA SER A 58 6.66 -17.05 -0.20
C SER A 58 7.00 -17.19 1.28
N SER A 59 7.84 -18.17 1.63
CA SER A 59 8.26 -18.38 3.01
C SER A 59 9.18 -17.28 3.54
N GLN A 60 10.07 -16.77 2.68
CA GLN A 60 10.94 -15.66 3.02
C GLN A 60 10.16 -14.35 3.10
N GLY A 61 9.26 -14.13 2.15
CA GLY A 61 8.38 -12.98 2.10
C GLY A 61 9.10 -11.65 2.01
N LEU A 62 8.39 -10.57 2.27
CA LEU A 62 8.94 -9.21 2.25
C LEU A 62 9.95 -8.96 3.36
N LYS A 63 9.94 -9.75 4.41
CA LYS A 63 10.92 -9.64 5.49
C LYS A 63 12.35 -9.85 4.98
N ALA A 64 12.52 -10.60 3.90
CA ALA A 64 13.83 -10.80 3.27
C ALA A 64 14.45 -9.49 2.77
N LEU A 65 13.65 -8.42 2.62
CA LEU A 65 14.14 -7.11 2.20
C LEU A 65 14.82 -6.33 3.34
N VAL A 66 14.57 -6.69 4.58
CA VAL A 66 15.12 -6.00 5.76
C VAL A 66 15.99 -6.90 6.63
N THR A 67 15.80 -8.22 6.54
CA THR A 67 16.56 -9.20 7.34
C THR A 67 17.10 -10.29 6.41
N GLN A 68 18.35 -10.64 6.57
CA GLN A 68 18.97 -11.67 5.74
C GLN A 68 18.32 -13.03 5.97
N PRO A 69 17.76 -13.68 4.93
CA PRO A 69 17.30 -15.05 5.06
C PRO A 69 18.49 -16.00 5.31
N PRO A 70 18.31 -17.06 6.12
CA PRO A 70 19.42 -18.00 6.42
C PRO A 70 20.00 -18.70 5.18
N ASP A 71 19.21 -18.87 4.14
CA ASP A 71 19.59 -19.58 2.92
C ASP A 71 20.03 -18.66 1.78
N GLU A 72 20.29 -17.36 2.06
CA GLU A 72 20.72 -16.38 1.05
C GLU A 72 22.08 -15.78 1.41
N PRO A 73 23.18 -16.46 1.09
CA PRO A 73 24.53 -15.96 1.43
C PRO A 73 24.93 -14.72 0.63
N ARG A 74 24.29 -14.46 -0.50
CA ARG A 74 24.58 -13.30 -1.34
C ARG A 74 23.79 -12.05 -0.97
N TRP A 75 22.98 -12.12 0.06
CA TRP A 75 22.17 -11.01 0.54
C TRP A 75 23.07 -9.84 0.96
N ARG A 76 22.80 -8.66 0.46
CA ARG A 76 23.59 -7.45 0.72
C ARG A 76 22.73 -6.29 1.22
N GLY A 77 21.54 -6.59 1.73
CA GLY A 77 20.65 -5.57 2.26
C GLY A 77 21.15 -4.93 3.54
N PRO A 78 20.27 -4.18 4.20
CA PRO A 78 18.83 -4.09 3.93
C PRO A 78 18.50 -3.32 2.64
N TYR A 79 17.41 -3.71 1.99
CA TYR A 79 16.94 -3.09 0.75
C TYR A 79 15.86 -2.04 0.99
N LEU A 80 15.33 -1.98 2.18
CA LEU A 80 14.37 -0.98 2.63
C LEU A 80 14.95 -0.22 3.82
N GLN A 81 14.52 1.02 3.97
CA GLN A 81 14.86 1.81 5.16
C GLN A 81 13.87 1.45 6.27
N GLY A 82 14.37 0.82 7.33
CA GLY A 82 13.56 0.38 8.45
C GLY A 82 12.79 -0.90 8.15
N GLU A 83 11.64 -1.07 8.76
CA GLU A 83 10.82 -2.26 8.62
C GLU A 83 9.96 -2.21 7.37
N VAL A 84 9.41 -3.36 6.97
CA VAL A 84 8.42 -3.41 5.88
C VAL A 84 7.20 -2.60 6.31
N PRO A 85 6.78 -1.60 5.50
CA PRO A 85 5.64 -0.78 5.88
C PRO A 85 4.33 -1.56 5.80
N LEU A 86 3.37 -1.17 6.64
CA LEU A 86 1.99 -1.59 6.49
C LEU A 86 1.32 -0.73 5.43
N ASP A 87 0.24 -1.23 4.84
CA ASP A 87 -0.55 -0.42 3.93
C ASP A 87 -1.22 0.74 4.69
N PRO A 88 -1.79 1.74 3.98
CA PRO A 88 -2.40 2.89 4.65
C PRO A 88 -3.57 2.55 5.56
N TRP A 89 -4.13 1.35 5.42
CA TRP A 89 -5.25 0.88 6.23
C TRP A 89 -4.80 0.00 7.39
N GLY A 90 -3.48 -0.11 7.62
CA GLY A 90 -2.89 -0.80 8.76
C GLY A 90 -2.73 -2.31 8.62
N SER A 91 -2.89 -2.84 7.41
CA SER A 91 -2.72 -4.27 7.12
C SER A 91 -1.38 -4.53 6.45
N ALA A 92 -0.85 -5.74 6.61
CA ALA A 92 0.37 -6.14 5.93
C ALA A 92 0.12 -6.35 4.43
N TYR A 93 1.09 -5.97 3.59
CA TYR A 93 1.05 -6.33 2.19
C TYR A 93 1.20 -7.84 2.03
N GLN A 94 0.45 -8.40 1.09
CA GLN A 94 0.52 -9.82 0.77
C GLN A 94 1.56 -10.04 -0.32
N TYR A 95 2.39 -11.06 -0.14
CA TYR A 95 3.46 -11.39 -1.08
C TYR A 95 3.45 -12.88 -1.36
N ARG A 96 3.60 -13.23 -2.61
CA ARG A 96 3.67 -14.64 -3.04
C ARG A 96 4.65 -14.77 -4.20
N ALA A 97 5.50 -15.77 -4.15
CA ALA A 97 6.41 -16.12 -5.23
C ALA A 97 6.49 -17.64 -5.38
N PRO A 98 6.32 -18.20 -6.59
CA PRO A 98 5.98 -17.48 -7.81
C PRO A 98 4.56 -16.93 -7.81
N GLY A 99 4.34 -15.86 -8.59
CA GLY A 99 3.03 -15.26 -8.74
C GLY A 99 2.13 -16.01 -9.72
N ASN A 100 0.91 -15.53 -9.89
CA ASN A 100 -0.03 -16.07 -10.85
C ASN A 100 0.34 -15.68 -12.28
N ASN A 101 -0.17 -16.45 -13.26
CA ASN A 101 -0.05 -16.14 -14.69
C ASN A 101 1.41 -15.98 -15.16
N GLY A 102 2.33 -16.77 -14.61
CA GLY A 102 3.73 -16.74 -15.01
C GLY A 102 4.53 -15.55 -14.47
N LYS A 103 3.98 -14.80 -13.54
CA LYS A 103 4.73 -13.73 -12.87
C LYS A 103 5.75 -14.30 -11.91
N ASP A 104 6.87 -13.60 -11.77
CA ASP A 104 7.93 -14.01 -10.83
C ASP A 104 7.47 -13.88 -9.38
N PHE A 105 6.65 -12.88 -9.10
CA PHE A 105 6.04 -12.69 -7.79
C PHE A 105 4.72 -11.93 -7.93
N GLU A 106 3.94 -11.92 -6.86
CA GLU A 106 2.72 -11.15 -6.77
C GLU A 106 2.70 -10.39 -5.44
N LEU A 107 2.48 -9.09 -5.52
CA LEU A 107 2.40 -8.19 -4.38
C LEU A 107 1.01 -7.55 -4.35
N MET A 108 0.35 -7.60 -3.20
CA MET A 108 -1.06 -7.23 -3.10
C MET A 108 -1.37 -6.51 -1.81
N SER A 109 -2.29 -5.55 -1.87
CA SER A 109 -2.97 -4.98 -0.71
C SER A 109 -4.46 -5.27 -0.83
N TYR A 110 -5.09 -5.71 0.25
CA TYR A 110 -6.53 -5.98 0.24
C TYR A 110 -7.39 -4.72 0.31
N GLY A 111 -6.76 -3.55 0.41
CA GLY A 111 -7.47 -2.30 0.40
C GLY A 111 -8.12 -1.96 1.73
N LYS A 112 -9.09 -1.05 1.67
CA LYS A 112 -9.70 -0.47 2.85
C LYS A 112 -10.46 -1.47 3.71
N ASP A 113 -11.08 -2.48 3.12
CA ASP A 113 -11.86 -3.48 3.85
C ASP A 113 -11.01 -4.60 4.46
N ARG A 114 -9.71 -4.65 4.16
CA ARG A 114 -8.77 -5.64 4.68
C ARG A 114 -9.14 -7.08 4.36
N ALA A 115 -9.92 -7.28 3.30
CA ALA A 115 -10.37 -8.60 2.88
C ALA A 115 -10.21 -8.77 1.38
N ALA A 116 -10.04 -10.00 0.93
CA ALA A 116 -9.92 -10.29 -0.49
C ALA A 116 -11.19 -9.90 -1.23
N GLY A 117 -11.03 -9.31 -2.41
CA GLY A 117 -12.14 -8.82 -3.22
C GLY A 117 -12.50 -7.38 -2.90
N GLY A 118 -13.75 -7.02 -3.09
CA GLY A 118 -14.22 -5.65 -2.90
C GLY A 118 -14.26 -4.85 -4.19
N SER A 119 -14.77 -3.64 -4.11
CA SER A 119 -14.91 -2.74 -5.24
C SER A 119 -14.77 -1.29 -4.79
N GLY A 120 -14.51 -0.39 -5.74
CA GLY A 120 -14.29 1.02 -5.43
C GLY A 120 -13.11 1.21 -4.48
N ASP A 121 -13.35 1.88 -3.35
CA ASP A 121 -12.32 2.14 -2.35
C ASP A 121 -11.87 0.87 -1.60
N ASP A 122 -12.67 -0.18 -1.64
CA ASP A 122 -12.37 -1.45 -0.97
C ASP A 122 -11.70 -2.47 -1.90
N ALA A 123 -11.43 -2.11 -3.15
CA ALA A 123 -10.82 -3.02 -4.12
C ALA A 123 -9.39 -3.37 -3.74
N ASP A 124 -8.99 -4.61 -4.02
CA ASP A 124 -7.62 -5.05 -3.84
C ASP A 124 -6.69 -4.31 -4.81
N LEU A 125 -5.47 -4.03 -4.35
CA LEU A 125 -4.41 -3.46 -5.18
C LEU A 125 -3.38 -4.55 -5.45
N VAL A 126 -3.07 -4.78 -6.72
CA VAL A 126 -2.15 -5.85 -7.16
C VAL A 126 -1.02 -5.25 -8.01
N ARG A 127 0.19 -5.78 -7.79
CA ARG A 127 1.35 -5.39 -8.58
C ARG A 127 2.13 -6.59 -9.11
#